data_e093bb0f85a1f2ac92faa88ab2ba9e8f
#
_entry.id   e093bb0f85a1f2ac92faa88ab2ba9e8f
#
_cell.length_a   1.000
_cell.length_b   1.000
_cell.length_c   1.000
_cell.angle_alpha   90.00
_cell.angle_beta   90.00
_cell.angle_gamma   90.00
#
_symmetry.space_group_name_H-M   'P 1'
#
loop_
_entity.id
_entity.type
_entity.pdbx_description
1 polymer ?
#
loop_
_entity_poly.entity_id
_entity_poly.type
_entity_poly.pdbx_seq_one_letter_code
_entity_poly.pdbx_strand_id
1 'polypeptide(L)'
;PEQEYEMLANQVKSVCQESKVTLIINQKIDIALKLNIPYIHLSMEDMRKHSEKLRLFNCVGASVHSTAEALEAVQLGAGYLIAGHIYATDCKKGMTPRGLNFLRDICSLVDVPVFAIGGITPERINEVLETGAKGVCVMSQAMSCSDPSIFSAFTG
;
A
#
# COMPACT_ATOMS: atom_id res chain seq x y z
N PRO A 1 9.45 18.66 -6.10
CA PRO A 1 10.82 18.40 -6.58
C PRO A 1 11.42 17.23 -5.80
N GLU A 2 12.37 16.51 -6.39
CA GLU A 2 12.93 15.28 -5.80
C GLU A 2 13.66 15.55 -4.47
N GLN A 3 14.37 16.65 -4.40
CA GLN A 3 15.06 17.08 -3.17
C GLN A 3 14.11 17.32 -1.99
N GLU A 4 12.95 17.87 -2.24
CA GLU A 4 11.93 18.13 -1.23
C GLU A 4 11.33 16.82 -0.71
N TYR A 5 11.08 15.86 -1.61
CA TYR A 5 10.65 14.51 -1.23
C TYR A 5 11.71 13.80 -0.37
N GLU A 6 12.99 13.90 -0.76
CA GLU A 6 14.10 13.30 -0.02
C GLU A 6 14.22 13.90 1.40
N MET A 7 14.12 15.22 1.53
CA MET A 7 14.15 15.90 2.83
C MET A 7 13.00 15.42 3.73
N LEU A 8 11.77 15.38 3.19
CA LEU A 8 10.59 14.89 3.91
C LEU A 8 10.75 13.42 4.30
N ALA A 9 11.17 12.57 3.38
CA ALA A 9 11.37 11.14 3.63
C ALA A 9 12.40 10.91 4.76
N ASN A 10 13.46 11.72 4.82
CA ASN A 10 14.46 11.62 5.89
C ASN A 10 13.89 12.06 7.25
N GLN A 11 13.06 13.11 7.30
CA GLN A 11 12.38 13.53 8.53
C GLN A 11 11.41 12.44 9.03
N VAL A 12 10.58 11.90 8.13
CA VAL A 12 9.63 10.82 8.45
C VAL A 12 10.38 9.56 8.90
N LYS A 13 11.55 9.24 8.31
CA LYS A 13 12.38 8.12 8.72
C LYS A 13 12.75 8.19 10.20
N SER A 14 13.18 9.36 10.69
CA SER A 14 13.52 9.54 12.11
C SER A 14 12.33 9.28 13.02
N VAL A 15 11.16 9.85 12.69
CA VAL A 15 9.92 9.65 13.47
C VAL A 15 9.49 8.18 13.47
N CYS A 16 9.58 7.50 12.32
CA CYS A 16 9.25 6.08 12.22
C CYS A 16 10.18 5.20 13.07
N GLN A 17 11.47 5.52 13.12
CA GLN A 17 12.44 4.80 13.95
C GLN A 17 12.12 4.94 15.45
N GLU A 18 11.82 6.15 15.92
CA GLU A 18 11.44 6.42 17.31
C GLU A 18 10.14 5.70 17.69
N SER A 19 9.17 5.69 16.78
CA SER A 19 7.86 5.08 16.99
C SER A 19 7.80 3.57 16.69
N LYS A 20 8.90 2.95 16.26
CA LYS A 20 9.00 1.54 15.85
C LYS A 20 8.03 1.18 14.71
N VAL A 21 7.76 2.12 13.81
CA VAL A 21 6.90 1.95 12.63
C VAL A 21 7.76 1.76 11.40
N THR A 22 7.38 0.83 10.53
CA THR A 22 8.10 0.59 9.27
C THR A 22 7.79 1.68 8.26
N LEU A 23 8.82 2.41 7.83
CA LEU A 23 8.69 3.33 6.70
C LEU A 23 8.84 2.59 5.38
N ILE A 24 7.88 2.79 4.49
CA ILE A 24 7.89 2.28 3.13
C ILE A 24 7.87 3.47 2.16
N ILE A 25 8.86 3.55 1.28
CA ILE A 25 8.88 4.60 0.24
C ILE A 25 7.94 4.21 -0.90
N ASN A 26 7.14 5.18 -1.36
CA ASN A 26 6.26 4.98 -2.50
C ASN A 26 6.94 5.45 -3.80
N GLN A 27 7.18 4.53 -4.75
CA GLN A 27 7.67 4.73 -6.13
C GLN A 27 9.11 5.27 -6.29
N LYS A 28 9.68 5.97 -5.33
CA LYS A 28 10.98 6.64 -5.47
C LYS A 28 12.15 5.71 -5.14
N ILE A 29 12.45 4.78 -6.07
CA ILE A 29 13.49 3.74 -5.90
C ILE A 29 14.83 4.35 -5.51
N ASP A 30 15.31 5.36 -6.26
CA ASP A 30 16.64 5.93 -6.04
C ASP A 30 16.72 6.67 -4.69
N ILE A 31 15.64 7.31 -4.25
CA ILE A 31 15.58 7.92 -2.91
C ILE A 31 15.57 6.85 -1.82
N ALA A 32 14.82 5.77 -1.99
CA ALA A 32 14.80 4.67 -1.02
C ALA A 32 16.20 4.07 -0.84
N LEU A 33 16.93 3.83 -1.94
CA LEU A 33 18.31 3.33 -1.93
C LEU A 33 19.26 4.34 -1.28
N LYS A 34 19.19 5.62 -1.66
CA LYS A 34 20.03 6.68 -1.10
C LYS A 34 19.86 6.83 0.42
N LEU A 35 18.62 6.73 0.90
CA LEU A 35 18.32 6.84 2.33
C LEU A 35 18.47 5.50 3.09
N ASN A 36 18.91 4.42 2.44
CA ASN A 36 18.99 3.09 3.02
C ASN A 36 17.66 2.66 3.67
N ILE A 37 16.53 2.87 2.96
CA ILE A 37 15.21 2.39 3.37
C ILE A 37 14.93 1.11 2.58
N PRO A 38 14.89 -0.06 3.26
CA PRO A 38 14.85 -1.36 2.58
C PRO A 38 13.43 -1.80 2.16
N TYR A 39 12.45 -0.90 2.21
CA TYR A 39 11.05 -1.19 1.94
C TYR A 39 10.51 -0.21 0.89
N ILE A 40 9.90 -0.74 -0.17
CA ILE A 40 9.35 0.07 -1.25
C ILE A 40 7.97 -0.44 -1.67
N HIS A 41 7.11 0.48 -2.09
CA HIS A 41 5.83 0.18 -2.71
C HIS A 41 5.77 0.76 -4.12
N LEU A 42 5.36 -0.04 -5.09
CA LEU A 42 5.41 0.30 -6.51
C LEU A 42 4.06 0.10 -7.21
N SER A 43 3.86 0.81 -8.31
CA SER A 43 2.87 0.45 -9.31
C SER A 43 3.32 -0.79 -10.09
N MET A 44 2.39 -1.47 -10.77
CA MET A 44 2.77 -2.59 -11.65
C MET A 44 3.68 -2.14 -12.80
N GLU A 45 3.46 -0.92 -13.31
CA GLU A 45 4.33 -0.32 -14.32
C GLU A 45 5.78 -0.18 -13.82
N ASP A 46 5.96 0.38 -12.62
CA ASP A 46 7.29 0.55 -12.03
C ASP A 46 7.94 -0.80 -11.68
N MET A 47 7.17 -1.79 -11.22
CA MET A 47 7.70 -3.12 -10.96
C MET A 47 8.27 -3.78 -12.23
N ARG A 48 7.54 -3.70 -13.34
CA ARG A 48 7.99 -4.22 -14.64
C ARG A 48 9.25 -3.50 -15.11
N LYS A 49 9.22 -2.16 -15.05
CA LYS A 49 10.31 -1.29 -15.53
C LYS A 49 11.60 -1.45 -14.75
N HIS A 50 11.52 -1.76 -13.47
CA HIS A 50 12.68 -1.80 -12.56
C HIS A 50 12.88 -3.18 -11.92
N SER A 51 12.46 -4.24 -12.60
CA SER A 51 12.48 -5.61 -12.07
C SER A 51 13.86 -6.06 -11.57
N GLU A 52 14.92 -5.61 -12.22
CA GLU A 52 16.31 -5.90 -11.82
C GLU A 52 16.73 -5.24 -10.49
N LYS A 53 16.06 -4.13 -10.10
CA LYS A 53 16.35 -3.41 -8.86
C LYS A 53 15.56 -3.96 -7.65
N LEU A 54 14.50 -4.74 -7.87
CA LEU A 54 13.62 -5.20 -6.79
C LEU A 54 14.37 -6.03 -5.73
N ARG A 55 15.38 -6.81 -6.14
CA ARG A 55 16.24 -7.61 -5.27
C ARG A 55 17.09 -6.78 -4.28
N LEU A 56 17.17 -5.46 -4.46
CA LEU A 56 17.91 -4.57 -3.57
C LEU A 56 17.09 -4.19 -2.31
N PHE A 57 15.81 -4.57 -2.28
CA PHE A 57 14.90 -4.28 -1.17
C PHE A 57 14.60 -5.53 -0.36
N ASN A 58 14.43 -5.38 0.94
CA ASN A 58 14.01 -6.47 1.82
C ASN A 58 12.54 -6.86 1.57
N CYS A 59 11.71 -5.90 1.19
CA CYS A 59 10.32 -6.15 0.81
C CYS A 59 9.85 -5.11 -0.21
N VAL A 60 9.19 -5.60 -1.24
CA VAL A 60 8.54 -4.80 -2.29
C VAL A 60 7.04 -5.04 -2.22
N GLY A 61 6.26 -3.97 -2.10
CA GLY A 61 4.81 -4.02 -2.23
C GLY A 61 4.35 -3.59 -3.61
N ALA A 62 3.19 -4.06 -4.04
CA ALA A 62 2.60 -3.69 -5.31
C ALA A 62 1.14 -3.22 -5.18
N SER A 63 0.80 -2.13 -5.87
CA SER A 63 -0.60 -1.75 -6.10
C SER A 63 -1.17 -2.57 -7.25
N VAL A 64 -2.29 -3.26 -7.01
CA VAL A 64 -2.92 -4.14 -8.00
C VAL A 64 -4.40 -3.79 -8.21
N HIS A 65 -4.82 -3.92 -9.46
CA HIS A 65 -6.16 -3.55 -9.91
C HIS A 65 -6.88 -4.68 -10.67
N SER A 66 -6.27 -5.85 -10.76
CA SER A 66 -6.86 -7.06 -11.32
C SER A 66 -6.21 -8.31 -10.71
N THR A 67 -6.86 -9.47 -10.84
CA THR A 67 -6.29 -10.75 -10.43
C THR A 67 -5.05 -11.11 -11.24
N ALA A 68 -5.01 -10.73 -12.52
CA ALA A 68 -3.84 -10.92 -13.37
C ALA A 68 -2.64 -10.10 -12.87
N GLU A 69 -2.85 -8.83 -12.48
CA GLU A 69 -1.80 -8.02 -11.88
C GLU A 69 -1.32 -8.58 -10.53
N ALA A 70 -2.23 -9.15 -9.73
CA ALA A 70 -1.86 -9.76 -8.45
C ALA A 70 -0.92 -10.96 -8.65
N LEU A 71 -1.25 -11.86 -9.57
CA LEU A 71 -0.39 -13.00 -9.91
C LEU A 71 0.96 -12.56 -10.48
N GLU A 72 0.96 -11.59 -11.40
CA GLU A 72 2.19 -11.04 -11.98
C GLU A 72 3.07 -10.37 -10.92
N ALA A 73 2.50 -9.58 -10.00
CA ALA A 73 3.23 -8.94 -8.92
C ALA A 73 3.97 -9.98 -8.04
N VAL A 74 3.29 -11.06 -7.69
CA VAL A 74 3.90 -12.17 -6.92
C VAL A 74 5.03 -12.83 -7.71
N GLN A 75 4.85 -13.07 -9.00
CA GLN A 75 5.89 -13.63 -9.87
C GLN A 75 7.11 -12.70 -9.99
N LEU A 76 6.91 -11.37 -9.94
CA LEU A 76 7.97 -10.37 -9.92
C LEU A 76 8.62 -10.20 -8.53
N GLY A 77 8.14 -10.91 -7.51
CA GLY A 77 8.72 -10.91 -6.17
C GLY A 77 8.07 -9.93 -5.20
N ALA A 78 6.82 -9.52 -5.41
CA ALA A 78 6.09 -8.75 -4.41
C ALA A 78 5.93 -9.54 -3.11
N GLY A 79 6.31 -8.93 -1.98
CA GLY A 79 6.14 -9.49 -0.64
C GLY A 79 4.79 -9.15 -0.01
N TYR A 80 4.03 -8.20 -0.56
CA TYR A 80 2.65 -7.89 -0.21
C TYR A 80 1.96 -7.12 -1.33
N LEU A 81 0.63 -7.12 -1.33
CA LEU A 81 -0.19 -6.41 -2.30
C LEU A 81 -1.09 -5.38 -1.62
N ILE A 82 -1.33 -4.25 -2.29
CA ILE A 82 -2.41 -3.32 -1.98
C ILE A 82 -3.44 -3.38 -3.09
N ALA A 83 -4.62 -3.92 -2.78
CA ALA A 83 -5.71 -4.11 -3.73
C ALA A 83 -6.74 -2.97 -3.61
N GLY A 84 -7.11 -2.35 -4.71
CA GLY A 84 -8.09 -1.26 -4.67
C GLY A 84 -8.44 -0.66 -6.02
N HIS A 85 -9.32 0.36 -5.95
CA HIS A 85 -10.04 0.86 -4.78
C HIS A 85 -11.29 0.02 -4.52
N ILE A 86 -11.54 -0.31 -3.26
CA ILE A 86 -12.61 -1.25 -2.89
C ILE A 86 -13.98 -0.58 -2.89
N TYR A 87 -14.09 0.61 -2.31
CA TYR A 87 -15.32 1.40 -2.28
C TYR A 87 -15.13 2.74 -2.99
N ALA A 88 -16.24 3.40 -3.29
CA ALA A 88 -16.21 4.74 -3.87
C ALA A 88 -15.40 5.70 -3.01
N THR A 89 -14.57 6.52 -3.66
CA THR A 89 -13.69 7.49 -2.99
C THR A 89 -13.49 8.71 -3.87
N ASP A 90 -13.38 9.87 -3.25
CA ASP A 90 -13.13 11.13 -3.96
C ASP A 90 -11.80 11.14 -4.74
N CYS A 91 -10.81 10.35 -4.30
CA CYS A 91 -9.54 10.21 -5.01
C CYS A 91 -9.67 9.49 -6.37
N LYS A 92 -10.79 8.81 -6.62
CA LYS A 92 -11.07 8.05 -7.84
C LYS A 92 -12.47 8.36 -8.39
N LYS A 93 -12.86 9.66 -8.39
CA LYS A 93 -14.16 10.11 -8.95
C LYS A 93 -14.37 9.58 -10.36
N GLY A 94 -15.56 9.04 -10.62
CA GLY A 94 -15.95 8.51 -11.93
C GLY A 94 -15.41 7.12 -12.25
N MET A 95 -14.60 6.51 -11.39
CA MET A 95 -14.18 5.13 -11.56
C MET A 95 -15.07 4.20 -10.72
N THR A 96 -15.49 3.08 -11.31
CA THR A 96 -16.28 2.06 -10.59
C THR A 96 -15.43 1.38 -9.53
N PRO A 97 -15.88 1.32 -8.26
CA PRO A 97 -15.22 0.55 -7.22
C PRO A 97 -15.15 -0.93 -7.60
N ARG A 98 -14.08 -1.61 -7.18
CA ARG A 98 -13.87 -3.03 -7.49
C ARG A 98 -14.65 -3.97 -6.59
N GLY A 99 -14.97 -3.53 -5.39
CA GLY A 99 -15.80 -4.25 -4.42
C GLY A 99 -15.08 -5.39 -3.69
N LEU A 100 -15.82 -6.00 -2.76
CA LEU A 100 -15.30 -7.07 -1.90
C LEU A 100 -15.07 -8.39 -2.63
N ASN A 101 -15.82 -8.69 -3.69
CA ASN A 101 -15.59 -9.91 -4.47
C ASN A 101 -14.23 -9.91 -5.14
N PHE A 102 -13.84 -8.80 -5.76
CA PHE A 102 -12.50 -8.61 -6.31
C PHE A 102 -11.41 -8.81 -5.25
N LEU A 103 -11.59 -8.27 -4.04
CA LEU A 103 -10.65 -8.44 -2.95
C LEU A 103 -10.55 -9.91 -2.51
N ARG A 104 -11.69 -10.58 -2.36
CA ARG A 104 -11.76 -12.01 -2.01
C ARG A 104 -11.06 -12.89 -3.05
N ASP A 105 -11.29 -12.60 -4.34
CA ASP A 105 -10.63 -13.33 -5.44
C ASP A 105 -9.11 -13.21 -5.35
N ILE A 106 -8.58 -12.00 -5.12
CA ILE A 106 -7.13 -11.80 -4.96
C ILE A 106 -6.63 -12.56 -3.72
N CYS A 107 -7.26 -12.41 -2.56
CA CYS A 107 -6.84 -13.06 -1.33
C CYS A 107 -6.81 -14.60 -1.46
N SER A 108 -7.68 -15.17 -2.29
CA SER A 108 -7.71 -16.61 -2.54
C SER A 108 -6.66 -17.10 -3.54
N LEU A 109 -6.11 -16.18 -4.36
CA LEU A 109 -5.19 -16.53 -5.45
C LEU A 109 -3.71 -16.41 -5.09
N VAL A 110 -3.37 -15.68 -4.02
CA VAL A 110 -1.99 -15.39 -3.66
C VAL A 110 -1.70 -15.71 -2.19
N ASP A 111 -0.48 -16.15 -1.92
CA ASP A 111 -0.03 -16.50 -0.56
C ASP A 111 0.57 -15.30 0.20
N VAL A 112 0.85 -14.19 -0.50
CA VAL A 112 1.39 -12.98 0.14
C VAL A 112 0.28 -12.17 0.80
N PRO A 113 0.58 -11.40 1.87
CA PRO A 113 -0.40 -10.54 2.51
C PRO A 113 -1.04 -9.55 1.54
N VAL A 114 -2.37 -9.45 1.56
CA VAL A 114 -3.15 -8.50 0.77
C VAL A 114 -3.78 -7.47 1.71
N PHE A 115 -3.57 -6.21 1.41
CA PHE A 115 -4.19 -5.08 2.10
C PHE A 115 -5.19 -4.40 1.18
N ALA A 116 -6.30 -3.95 1.74
CA ALA A 116 -7.34 -3.25 0.98
C ALA A 116 -7.17 -1.73 1.07
N ILE A 117 -7.45 -1.00 -0.01
CA ILE A 117 -7.46 0.47 -0.02
C ILE A 117 -8.65 1.03 -0.78
N GLY A 118 -9.10 2.22 -0.37
CA GLY A 118 -10.07 3.05 -1.07
C GLY A 118 -11.47 3.02 -0.49
N GLY A 119 -11.90 4.14 0.09
CA GLY A 119 -13.22 4.37 0.66
C GLY A 119 -13.55 3.50 1.88
N ILE A 120 -12.53 2.99 2.57
CA ILE A 120 -12.71 2.15 3.76
C ILE A 120 -12.87 3.06 4.98
N THR A 121 -13.97 2.84 5.72
CA THR A 121 -14.27 3.49 6.99
C THR A 121 -14.18 2.47 8.13
N PRO A 122 -14.11 2.88 9.40
CA PRO A 122 -14.08 1.95 10.54
C PRO A 122 -15.19 0.90 10.50
N GLU A 123 -16.40 1.29 10.10
CA GLU A 123 -17.58 0.40 10.05
C GLU A 123 -17.44 -0.71 8.99
N ARG A 124 -16.54 -0.52 8.00
CA ARG A 124 -16.30 -1.45 6.89
C ARG A 124 -15.12 -2.39 7.10
N ILE A 125 -14.36 -2.22 8.18
CA ILE A 125 -13.17 -3.02 8.44
C ILE A 125 -13.49 -4.51 8.51
N ASN A 126 -14.52 -4.89 9.27
CA ASN A 126 -14.87 -6.29 9.47
C ASN A 126 -15.20 -6.99 8.15
N GLU A 127 -16.04 -6.38 7.30
CA GLU A 127 -16.40 -6.97 6.01
C GLU A 127 -15.18 -7.07 5.04
N VAL A 128 -14.23 -6.14 5.16
CA VAL A 128 -12.96 -6.20 4.41
C VAL A 128 -12.11 -7.37 4.91
N LEU A 129 -11.94 -7.52 6.22
CA LEU A 129 -11.14 -8.60 6.80
C LEU A 129 -11.74 -10.00 6.53
N GLU A 130 -13.07 -10.12 6.47
CA GLU A 130 -13.79 -11.35 6.10
C GLU A 130 -13.49 -11.83 4.67
N THR A 131 -12.92 -10.98 3.81
CA THR A 131 -12.46 -11.39 2.48
C THR A 131 -11.14 -12.16 2.49
N GLY A 132 -10.44 -12.21 3.61
CA GLY A 132 -9.09 -12.75 3.75
C GLY A 132 -7.99 -11.66 3.68
N ALA A 133 -8.35 -10.39 3.53
CA ALA A 133 -7.39 -9.30 3.59
C ALA A 133 -6.71 -9.24 4.97
N LYS A 134 -5.39 -8.96 4.97
CA LYS A 134 -4.59 -8.89 6.19
C LYS A 134 -4.78 -7.58 6.96
N GLY A 135 -5.31 -6.57 6.30
CA GLY A 135 -5.55 -5.25 6.89
C GLY A 135 -6.04 -4.25 5.85
N VAL A 136 -6.15 -3.01 6.30
CA VAL A 136 -6.63 -1.88 5.50
C VAL A 136 -5.58 -0.77 5.40
N CYS A 137 -5.61 -0.03 4.29
CA CYS A 137 -4.83 1.19 4.10
C CYS A 137 -5.77 2.39 4.04
N VAL A 138 -5.44 3.43 4.78
CA VAL A 138 -6.14 4.72 4.75
C VAL A 138 -5.20 5.81 4.27
N MET A 139 -5.67 6.70 3.40
CA MET A 139 -4.88 7.81 2.86
C MET A 139 -5.59 9.14 3.07
N SER A 140 -6.74 9.36 2.42
CA SER A 140 -7.43 10.66 2.46
C SER A 140 -7.76 11.11 3.87
N GLN A 141 -8.27 10.19 4.69
CA GLN A 141 -8.59 10.49 6.09
C GLN A 141 -7.32 10.83 6.89
N ALA A 142 -6.21 10.13 6.64
CA ALA A 142 -4.94 10.41 7.31
C ALA A 142 -4.39 11.79 6.93
N MET A 143 -4.53 12.18 5.66
CA MET A 143 -4.02 13.46 5.16
C MET A 143 -4.87 14.67 5.56
N SER A 144 -6.15 14.49 5.88
CA SER A 144 -7.09 15.57 6.20
C SER A 144 -7.54 15.58 7.67
N CYS A 145 -7.13 14.62 8.49
CA CYS A 145 -7.54 14.58 9.88
C CYS A 145 -6.85 15.66 10.73
N SER A 146 -7.61 16.30 11.59
CA SER A 146 -7.09 17.20 12.62
C SER A 146 -6.81 16.51 13.95
N ASP A 147 -7.39 15.30 14.14
CA ASP A 147 -7.24 14.50 15.34
C ASP A 147 -6.83 13.07 14.98
N PRO A 148 -5.54 12.68 15.21
CA PRO A 148 -5.06 11.33 14.93
C PRO A 148 -5.73 10.22 15.75
N SER A 149 -6.41 10.54 16.85
CA SER A 149 -7.08 9.54 17.70
C SER A 149 -8.15 8.74 16.96
N ILE A 150 -8.71 9.31 15.87
CA ILE A 150 -9.68 8.59 15.01
C ILE A 150 -9.12 7.28 14.46
N PHE A 151 -7.80 7.17 14.31
CA PHE A 151 -7.19 5.96 13.77
C PHE A 151 -7.15 4.79 14.75
N SER A 152 -7.42 5.01 16.05
CA SER A 152 -7.60 3.93 17.01
C SER A 152 -8.74 2.98 16.60
N ALA A 153 -9.75 3.47 15.89
CA ALA A 153 -10.84 2.67 15.36
C ALA A 153 -10.43 1.73 14.19
N PHE A 154 -9.24 1.92 13.62
CA PHE A 154 -8.68 1.04 12.59
C PHE A 154 -7.71 -0.01 13.12
N THR A 155 -7.35 0.06 14.41
CA THR A 155 -6.45 -0.87 15.10
C THR A 155 -7.26 -1.68 16.10
N GLY A 156 -7.93 -2.72 15.62
CA GLY A 156 -8.66 -3.66 16.48
C GLY A 156 -7.74 -4.78 16.94
#